data_f56090488e351bfda66694e8327d793c
#
_entry.id   f56090488e351bfda66694e8327d793c
#
_cell.length_a   1.000
_cell.length_b   1.000
_cell.length_c   1.000
_cell.angle_alpha   90.00
_cell.angle_beta   90.00
_cell.angle_gamma   90.00
#
_symmetry.space_group_name_H-M   'P 1'
#
loop_
_entity.id
_entity.type
_entity.pdbx_description
1 polymer ?
#
loop_
_entity_poly.entity_id
_entity_poly.type
_entity_poly.pdbx_seq_one_letter_code
_entity_poly.pdbx_strand_id
1 'polypeptide(L)'
;AEASLLEAVKASKLEYSINKGEGAFYGPKIEFVLRDAIGRDWQCGTLQVDLNLPGRLDASYVDNDGTKKVPVMLHRALFGSLERFIGILIEHYAGKFPFWISPLQTVVIPISEEFDEYAIEVSKKIKQAGISSNVDLKKHNLNYKIRDHSLAKVPLLLICGKKEVDSNSVTIRRLDTNKQEN
;
A
#
# COMPACT_ATOMS: atom_id res chain seq x y z
N ALA A 1 11.75 -25.22 17.90
CA ALA A 1 11.60 -23.96 17.15
C ALA A 1 11.97 -24.13 15.68
N GLU A 2 13.21 -24.52 15.31
CA GLU A 2 13.59 -24.69 13.89
C GLU A 2 12.69 -25.68 13.16
N ALA A 3 12.43 -26.85 13.73
CA ALA A 3 11.55 -27.85 13.13
C ALA A 3 10.15 -27.29 12.87
N SER A 4 9.56 -26.59 13.84
CA SER A 4 8.22 -25.99 13.70
C SER A 4 8.17 -24.91 12.62
N LEU A 5 9.21 -24.07 12.52
CA LEU A 5 9.30 -23.07 11.43
C LEU A 5 9.47 -23.75 10.08
N LEU A 6 10.27 -24.81 10.00
CA LEU A 6 10.45 -25.57 8.75
C LEU A 6 9.16 -26.25 8.30
N GLU A 7 8.38 -26.80 9.22
CA GLU A 7 7.06 -27.37 8.93
C GLU A 7 6.09 -26.28 8.42
N ALA A 8 6.08 -25.12 9.04
CA ALA A 8 5.24 -24.00 8.62
C ALA A 8 5.61 -23.52 7.19
N VAL A 9 6.91 -23.41 6.88
CA VAL A 9 7.38 -23.07 5.54
C VAL A 9 7.00 -24.11 4.52
N LYS A 10 7.17 -25.40 4.82
CA LYS A 10 6.73 -26.50 3.94
C LYS A 10 5.23 -26.48 3.68
N ALA A 11 4.43 -26.20 4.71
CA ALA A 11 2.98 -26.12 4.61
C ALA A 11 2.53 -24.95 3.71
N SER A 12 3.31 -23.86 3.63
CA SER A 12 3.00 -22.71 2.77
C SER A 12 3.14 -23.00 1.28
N LYS A 13 3.84 -24.06 0.90
CA LYS A 13 4.16 -24.44 -0.50
C LYS A 13 4.93 -23.36 -1.28
N LEU A 14 5.56 -22.43 -0.60
CA LEU A 14 6.43 -21.43 -1.21
C LEU A 14 7.84 -21.98 -1.38
N GLU A 15 8.55 -21.49 -2.39
CA GLU A 15 9.99 -21.77 -2.53
C GLU A 15 10.74 -21.15 -1.38
N TYR A 16 11.72 -21.87 -0.84
CA TYR A 16 12.55 -21.41 0.28
C TYR A 16 13.98 -21.93 0.21
N SER A 17 14.89 -21.23 0.86
CA SER A 17 16.26 -21.66 1.13
C SER A 17 16.53 -21.66 2.64
N ILE A 18 17.52 -22.42 3.07
CA ILE A 18 17.92 -22.47 4.47
C ILE A 18 19.29 -21.83 4.60
N ASN A 19 19.36 -20.71 5.33
CA ASN A 19 20.57 -19.96 5.60
C ASN A 19 21.04 -20.28 7.03
N LYS A 20 21.98 -21.22 7.15
CA LYS A 20 22.51 -21.64 8.45
C LYS A 20 23.33 -20.52 9.09
N GLY A 21 23.07 -20.25 10.38
CA GLY A 21 23.82 -19.25 11.15
C GLY A 21 23.29 -17.84 11.06
N GLU A 22 22.24 -17.56 10.27
CA GLU A 22 21.65 -16.23 10.12
C GLU A 22 20.43 -15.99 11.04
N GLY A 23 20.19 -16.86 12.02
CA GLY A 23 19.16 -16.69 13.02
C GLY A 23 19.41 -15.47 13.93
N ALA A 24 18.36 -15.02 14.65
CA ALA A 24 18.53 -14.06 15.73
C ALA A 24 19.20 -14.74 16.94
N PHE A 25 19.89 -13.96 17.80
CA PHE A 25 20.56 -14.50 18.98
C PHE A 25 19.60 -15.20 19.97
N TYR A 26 18.31 -14.91 19.89
CA TYR A 26 17.26 -15.48 20.74
C TYR A 26 16.46 -16.61 20.07
N GLY A 27 16.69 -16.89 18.78
CA GLY A 27 16.03 -18.01 18.11
C GLY A 27 16.05 -17.96 16.58
N PRO A 28 15.50 -18.98 15.94
CA PRO A 28 15.41 -19.06 14.50
C PRO A 28 14.38 -18.08 13.93
N LYS A 29 14.54 -17.73 12.65
CA LYS A 29 13.66 -16.80 11.94
C LYS A 29 13.29 -17.31 10.55
N ILE A 30 12.13 -16.88 10.08
CA ILE A 30 11.76 -16.89 8.65
C ILE A 30 11.91 -15.47 8.14
N GLU A 31 12.53 -15.32 6.99
CA GLU A 31 12.66 -14.05 6.27
C GLU A 31 11.81 -14.07 5.01
N PHE A 32 11.14 -12.95 4.73
CA PHE A 32 10.43 -12.73 3.48
C PHE A 32 11.24 -11.75 2.64
N VAL A 33 11.79 -12.25 1.55
CA VAL A 33 12.65 -11.48 0.65
C VAL A 33 11.85 -11.14 -0.59
N LEU A 34 11.80 -9.85 -0.94
CA LEU A 34 11.19 -9.36 -2.17
C LEU A 34 12.29 -9.01 -3.17
N ARG A 35 12.08 -9.39 -4.43
CA ARG A 35 12.96 -9.00 -5.52
C ARG A 35 12.40 -7.79 -6.23
N ASP A 36 13.21 -6.74 -6.35
CA ASP A 36 12.81 -5.51 -7.03
C ASP A 36 12.85 -5.64 -8.57
N ALA A 37 12.44 -4.57 -9.25
CA ALA A 37 12.33 -4.53 -10.70
C ALA A 37 13.66 -4.72 -11.46
N ILE A 38 14.81 -4.49 -10.80
CA ILE A 38 16.14 -4.66 -11.37
C ILE A 38 16.88 -5.88 -10.80
N GLY A 39 16.18 -6.77 -10.08
CA GLY A 39 16.69 -8.05 -9.61
C GLY A 39 17.45 -8.02 -8.28
N ARG A 40 17.39 -6.93 -7.49
CA ARG A 40 17.97 -6.85 -6.15
C ARG A 40 17.03 -7.49 -5.12
N ASP A 41 17.60 -8.23 -4.18
CA ASP A 41 16.87 -8.87 -3.10
C ASP A 41 16.79 -7.94 -1.88
N TRP A 42 15.59 -7.81 -1.32
CA TRP A 42 15.29 -6.98 -0.17
C TRP A 42 14.57 -7.77 0.90
N GLN A 43 15.19 -7.89 2.07
CA GLN A 43 14.50 -8.42 3.24
C GLN A 43 13.45 -7.41 3.70
N CYS A 44 12.19 -7.79 3.64
CA CYS A 44 11.05 -6.96 4.03
C CYS A 44 10.35 -7.50 5.29
N GLY A 45 9.99 -8.76 5.29
CA GLY A 45 9.27 -9.34 6.42
C GLY A 45 10.12 -10.33 7.21
N THR A 46 9.80 -10.48 8.50
CA THR A 46 10.39 -11.52 9.33
C THR A 46 9.35 -12.12 10.26
N LEU A 47 9.51 -13.39 10.58
CA LEU A 47 8.85 -14.06 11.70
C LEU A 47 9.94 -14.74 12.55
N GLN A 48 10.07 -14.32 13.79
CA GLN A 48 11.11 -14.78 14.71
C GLN A 48 10.48 -15.43 15.91
N VAL A 49 10.98 -16.62 16.29
CA VAL A 49 10.55 -17.32 17.49
C VAL A 49 11.48 -16.98 18.63
N ASP A 50 10.93 -16.52 19.73
CA ASP A 50 11.68 -16.14 20.94
C ASP A 50 11.20 -16.96 22.13
N LEU A 51 12.11 -17.77 22.67
CA LEU A 51 11.88 -18.61 23.81
C LEU A 51 12.56 -18.05 25.10
N ASN A 52 13.26 -16.92 24.98
CA ASN A 52 14.08 -16.36 26.06
C ASN A 52 13.48 -15.13 26.74
N LEU A 53 13.05 -14.14 25.94
CA LEU A 53 12.54 -12.87 26.46
C LEU A 53 11.31 -13.03 27.36
N PRO A 54 10.32 -13.88 27.06
CA PRO A 54 9.16 -14.03 27.94
C PRO A 54 9.55 -14.42 29.37
N GLY A 55 10.47 -15.36 29.55
CA GLY A 55 10.96 -15.73 30.87
C GLY A 55 11.74 -14.63 31.58
N ARG A 56 12.53 -13.83 30.84
CA ARG A 56 13.26 -12.68 31.40
C ARG A 56 12.37 -11.50 31.79
N LEU A 57 11.19 -11.41 31.16
CA LEU A 57 10.17 -10.41 31.47
C LEU A 57 9.12 -10.88 32.47
N ASP A 58 9.35 -12.04 33.11
CA ASP A 58 8.40 -12.68 34.02
C ASP A 58 6.99 -12.88 33.42
N ALA A 59 6.92 -12.99 32.09
CA ALA A 59 5.65 -13.24 31.40
C ALA A 59 5.19 -14.67 31.66
N SER A 60 3.93 -14.83 32.03
CA SER A 60 3.34 -16.16 32.27
C SER A 60 1.86 -16.17 31.85
N TYR A 61 1.36 -17.35 31.50
CA TYR A 61 -0.06 -17.61 31.32
C TYR A 61 -0.49 -18.82 32.15
N VAL A 62 -1.78 -18.92 32.39
CA VAL A 62 -2.36 -20.11 33.09
C VAL A 62 -2.81 -21.07 31.98
N ASP A 63 -2.24 -22.26 32.00
CA ASP A 63 -2.60 -23.32 31.08
C ASP A 63 -3.89 -24.04 31.50
N ASN A 64 -4.42 -24.92 30.65
CA ASN A 64 -5.66 -25.66 30.88
C ASN A 64 -5.60 -26.56 32.13
N ASP A 65 -4.40 -26.93 32.55
CA ASP A 65 -4.14 -27.71 33.78
C ASP A 65 -4.08 -26.85 35.05
N GLY A 66 -4.31 -25.53 34.94
CA GLY A 66 -4.24 -24.57 36.05
C GLY A 66 -2.81 -24.16 36.45
N THR A 67 -1.78 -24.65 35.77
CA THR A 67 -0.39 -24.29 36.05
C THR A 67 0.03 -23.03 35.31
N LYS A 68 0.96 -22.26 35.91
CA LYS A 68 1.60 -21.13 35.22
C LYS A 68 2.71 -21.62 34.29
N LYS A 69 2.69 -21.21 33.03
CA LYS A 69 3.72 -21.52 32.03
C LYS A 69 4.25 -20.26 31.39
N VAL A 70 5.51 -20.29 30.92
CA VAL A 70 6.12 -19.23 30.18
C VAL A 70 5.62 -19.31 28.71
N PRO A 71 5.08 -18.23 28.12
CA PRO A 71 4.64 -18.24 26.72
C PRO A 71 5.81 -18.26 25.75
N VAL A 72 5.55 -18.68 24.52
CA VAL A 72 6.42 -18.45 23.38
C VAL A 72 6.08 -17.09 22.77
N MET A 73 7.08 -16.27 22.51
CA MET A 73 6.90 -14.98 21.85
C MET A 73 7.22 -15.08 20.37
N LEU A 74 6.38 -14.48 19.55
CA LEU A 74 6.60 -14.36 18.11
C LEU A 74 6.78 -12.89 17.75
N HIS A 75 7.93 -12.54 17.18
CA HIS A 75 8.19 -11.22 16.64
C HIS A 75 7.88 -11.23 15.16
N ARG A 76 7.00 -10.32 14.71
CA ARG A 76 6.57 -10.24 13.32
C ARG A 76 6.81 -8.85 12.75
N ALA A 77 7.66 -8.74 11.73
CA ALA A 77 7.74 -7.58 10.86
C ALA A 77 7.07 -7.91 9.52
N LEU A 78 6.24 -6.99 8.99
CA LEU A 78 5.53 -7.19 7.73
C LEU A 78 6.31 -6.60 6.55
N PHE A 79 6.75 -5.35 6.67
CA PHE A 79 7.37 -4.60 5.58
C PHE A 79 8.84 -4.23 5.85
N GLY A 80 9.35 -4.49 7.05
CA GLY A 80 10.64 -4.01 7.50
C GLY A 80 10.61 -2.47 7.67
N SER A 81 11.46 -1.75 6.93
CA SER A 81 11.38 -0.29 6.84
C SER A 81 10.30 0.11 5.83
N LEU A 82 9.37 0.98 6.25
CA LEU A 82 8.32 1.50 5.38
C LEU A 82 8.91 2.30 4.20
N GLU A 83 9.96 3.08 4.45
CA GLU A 83 10.64 3.87 3.43
C GLU A 83 11.23 2.99 2.33
N ARG A 84 11.89 1.90 2.71
CA ARG A 84 12.44 0.92 1.77
C ARG A 84 11.32 0.24 0.99
N PHE A 85 10.27 -0.20 1.66
CA PHE A 85 9.14 -0.87 1.02
C PHE A 85 8.41 0.05 0.04
N ILE A 86 8.17 1.31 0.42
CA ILE A 86 7.59 2.32 -0.48
C ILE A 86 8.51 2.56 -1.68
N GLY A 87 9.83 2.64 -1.48
CA GLY A 87 10.79 2.76 -2.58
C GLY A 87 10.69 1.61 -3.59
N ILE A 88 10.60 0.36 -3.10
CA ILE A 88 10.41 -0.83 -3.95
C ILE A 88 9.09 -0.72 -4.73
N LEU A 89 8.00 -0.30 -4.08
CA LEU A 89 6.71 -0.11 -4.74
C LEU A 89 6.74 0.96 -5.83
N ILE A 90 7.41 2.11 -5.56
CA ILE A 90 7.56 3.18 -6.54
C ILE A 90 8.30 2.67 -7.79
N GLU A 91 9.40 1.94 -7.60
CA GLU A 91 10.15 1.34 -8.71
C GLU A 91 9.31 0.30 -9.46
N HIS A 92 8.64 -0.60 -8.73
CA HIS A 92 7.83 -1.67 -9.32
C HIS A 92 6.69 -1.15 -10.20
N TYR A 93 5.98 -0.15 -9.72
CA TYR A 93 4.87 0.46 -10.45
C TYR A 93 5.28 1.63 -11.37
N ALA A 94 6.58 1.98 -11.42
CA ALA A 94 7.05 3.19 -12.10
C ALA A 94 6.25 4.45 -11.70
N GLY A 95 5.88 4.53 -10.43
CA GLY A 95 5.04 5.57 -9.84
C GLY A 95 3.54 5.49 -10.19
N LYS A 96 3.11 4.59 -11.07
CA LYS A 96 1.69 4.38 -11.43
C LYS A 96 1.03 3.41 -10.48
N PHE A 97 0.83 3.83 -9.25
CA PHE A 97 0.22 2.96 -8.23
C PHE A 97 -1.17 2.48 -8.60
N PRO A 98 -1.55 1.25 -8.19
CA PRO A 98 -2.93 0.83 -8.18
C PRO A 98 -3.80 1.84 -7.42
N PHE A 99 -5.04 2.02 -7.86
CA PHE A 99 -5.94 3.04 -7.32
C PHE A 99 -6.04 3.03 -5.79
N TRP A 100 -6.15 1.85 -5.18
CA TRP A 100 -6.37 1.68 -3.74
C TRP A 100 -5.19 2.07 -2.84
N ILE A 101 -3.94 2.14 -3.38
CA ILE A 101 -2.74 2.59 -2.65
C ILE A 101 -2.20 3.93 -3.16
N SER A 102 -2.86 4.53 -4.14
CA SER A 102 -2.44 5.84 -4.64
C SER A 102 -2.68 6.92 -3.59
N PRO A 103 -1.67 7.75 -3.25
CA PRO A 103 -1.81 8.82 -2.27
C PRO A 103 -2.87 9.86 -2.66
N LEU A 104 -2.94 10.19 -3.93
CA LEU A 104 -3.99 11.01 -4.55
C LEU A 104 -4.68 10.18 -5.62
N GLN A 105 -5.92 9.79 -5.36
CA GLN A 105 -6.65 8.86 -6.21
C GLN A 105 -7.38 9.55 -7.36
N THR A 106 -7.87 10.77 -7.11
CA THR A 106 -8.63 11.52 -8.11
C THR A 106 -8.27 12.99 -8.08
N VAL A 107 -8.34 13.64 -9.26
CA VAL A 107 -8.37 15.11 -9.36
C VAL A 107 -9.55 15.51 -10.21
N VAL A 108 -10.40 16.41 -9.69
CA VAL A 108 -11.51 17.01 -10.41
C VAL A 108 -11.01 18.27 -11.13
N ILE A 109 -11.28 18.36 -12.42
CA ILE A 109 -10.76 19.43 -13.30
C ILE A 109 -11.93 20.13 -13.96
N PRO A 110 -12.32 21.33 -13.51
CA PRO A 110 -13.26 22.17 -14.24
C PRO A 110 -12.59 22.72 -15.52
N ILE A 111 -13.34 22.73 -16.63
CA ILE A 111 -12.85 23.25 -17.92
C ILE A 111 -12.77 24.78 -17.97
N SER A 112 -13.56 25.46 -17.12
CA SER A 112 -13.54 26.92 -16.91
C SER A 112 -13.97 27.24 -15.47
N GLU A 113 -13.71 28.48 -15.02
CA GLU A 113 -14.06 28.97 -13.67
C GLU A 113 -15.57 28.91 -13.39
N GLU A 114 -16.39 28.93 -14.40
CA GLU A 114 -17.86 28.80 -14.30
C GLU A 114 -18.27 27.46 -13.63
N PHE A 115 -17.45 26.42 -13.74
CA PHE A 115 -17.75 25.08 -13.21
C PHE A 115 -17.00 24.74 -11.91
N ASP A 116 -16.32 25.71 -11.31
CA ASP A 116 -15.50 25.52 -10.11
C ASP A 116 -16.34 25.01 -8.92
N GLU A 117 -17.52 25.60 -8.69
CA GLU A 117 -18.42 25.20 -7.60
C GLU A 117 -18.88 23.75 -7.75
N TYR A 118 -19.24 23.35 -8.97
CA TYR A 118 -19.62 21.96 -9.27
C TYR A 118 -18.46 21.00 -9.04
N ALA A 119 -17.25 21.35 -9.49
CA ALA A 119 -16.05 20.53 -9.29
C ALA A 119 -15.72 20.36 -7.81
N ILE A 120 -15.89 21.40 -6.98
CA ILE A 120 -15.72 21.35 -5.53
C ILE A 120 -16.75 20.41 -4.90
N GLU A 121 -18.02 20.49 -5.31
CA GLU A 121 -19.08 19.61 -4.81
C GLU A 121 -18.82 18.15 -5.16
N VAL A 122 -18.44 17.87 -6.40
CA VAL A 122 -18.04 16.52 -6.85
C VAL A 122 -16.90 15.97 -5.99
N SER A 123 -15.81 16.75 -5.81
CA SER A 123 -14.69 16.31 -4.97
C SER A 123 -15.10 16.05 -3.52
N LYS A 124 -16.02 16.85 -2.98
CA LYS A 124 -16.56 16.65 -1.62
C LYS A 124 -17.32 15.34 -1.50
N LYS A 125 -18.19 15.00 -2.47
CA LYS A 125 -18.91 13.72 -2.52
C LYS A 125 -17.94 12.53 -2.59
N ILE A 126 -16.89 12.63 -3.39
CA ILE A 126 -15.85 11.60 -3.53
C ILE A 126 -15.10 11.40 -2.20
N LYS A 127 -14.70 12.48 -1.52
CA LYS A 127 -14.05 12.41 -0.21
C LYS A 127 -14.94 11.77 0.84
N GLN A 128 -16.25 12.06 0.83
CA GLN A 128 -17.23 11.43 1.73
C GLN A 128 -17.37 9.93 1.50
N ALA A 129 -17.11 9.46 0.28
CA ALA A 129 -17.02 8.02 -0.06
C ALA A 129 -15.67 7.38 0.31
N GLY A 130 -14.78 8.10 0.99
CA GLY A 130 -13.48 7.58 1.44
C GLY A 130 -12.38 7.58 0.37
N ILE A 131 -12.57 8.28 -0.74
CA ILE A 131 -11.61 8.36 -1.85
C ILE A 131 -10.83 9.68 -1.75
N SER A 132 -9.48 9.61 -1.85
CA SER A 132 -8.61 10.78 -1.86
C SER A 132 -8.82 11.60 -3.14
N SER A 133 -9.26 12.85 -3.01
CA SER A 133 -9.61 13.72 -4.13
C SER A 133 -9.13 15.15 -3.91
N ASN A 134 -8.65 15.79 -4.97
CA ASN A 134 -8.36 17.22 -5.02
C ASN A 134 -9.11 17.88 -6.20
N VAL A 135 -9.19 19.20 -6.18
CA VAL A 135 -9.72 20.01 -7.29
C VAL A 135 -8.61 20.89 -7.84
N ASP A 136 -8.48 20.95 -9.16
CA ASP A 136 -7.53 21.86 -9.81
C ASP A 136 -8.23 23.12 -10.33
N LEU A 137 -8.27 24.14 -9.50
CA LEU A 137 -8.84 25.47 -9.82
C LEU A 137 -7.82 26.45 -10.44
N LYS A 138 -6.61 25.97 -10.79
CA LYS A 138 -5.60 26.84 -11.43
C LYS A 138 -6.11 27.35 -12.78
N LYS A 139 -5.74 28.59 -13.13
CA LYS A 139 -6.11 29.24 -14.38
C LYS A 139 -5.24 28.77 -15.57
N HIS A 140 -5.23 27.45 -15.81
CA HIS A 140 -4.55 26.83 -16.93
C HIS A 140 -5.56 26.19 -17.89
N ASN A 141 -5.19 26.02 -19.14
CA ASN A 141 -6.03 25.30 -20.09
C ASN A 141 -6.15 23.82 -19.71
N LEU A 142 -7.23 23.17 -20.13
CA LEU A 142 -7.55 21.79 -19.79
C LEU A 142 -6.41 20.81 -20.15
N ASN A 143 -5.80 20.96 -21.32
CA ASN A 143 -4.73 20.06 -21.77
C ASN A 143 -3.49 20.15 -20.87
N TYR A 144 -3.17 21.34 -20.40
CA TYR A 144 -2.07 21.53 -19.43
C TYR A 144 -2.37 20.85 -18.10
N LYS A 145 -3.57 21.06 -17.54
CA LYS A 145 -4.00 20.42 -16.29
C LYS A 145 -3.95 18.88 -16.42
N ILE A 146 -4.49 18.33 -17.50
CA ILE A 146 -4.46 16.88 -17.77
C ILE A 146 -3.02 16.38 -17.83
N ARG A 147 -2.13 17.07 -18.53
CA ARG A 147 -0.71 16.69 -18.65
C ARG A 147 -0.01 16.73 -17.28
N ASP A 148 -0.21 17.80 -16.51
CA ASP A 148 0.41 17.99 -15.19
C ASP A 148 0.05 16.84 -14.26
N HIS A 149 -1.24 16.53 -14.11
CA HIS A 149 -1.71 15.43 -13.26
C HIS A 149 -1.36 14.04 -13.81
N SER A 150 -1.26 13.87 -15.13
CA SER A 150 -0.78 12.62 -15.73
C SER A 150 0.70 12.38 -15.45
N LEU A 151 1.53 13.42 -15.45
CA LEU A 151 2.94 13.36 -15.07
C LEU A 151 3.08 13.05 -13.57
N ALA A 152 2.20 13.61 -12.74
CA ALA A 152 2.10 13.30 -11.31
C ALA A 152 1.51 11.90 -11.02
N LYS A 153 1.18 11.11 -12.05
CA LYS A 153 0.66 9.74 -11.95
C LYS A 153 -0.66 9.60 -11.18
N VAL A 154 -1.52 10.63 -11.24
CA VAL A 154 -2.87 10.55 -10.66
C VAL A 154 -3.70 9.54 -11.46
N PRO A 155 -4.26 8.48 -10.83
CA PRO A 155 -4.92 7.39 -11.56
C PRO A 155 -6.16 7.83 -12.35
N LEU A 156 -6.99 8.73 -11.78
CA LEU A 156 -8.23 9.19 -12.36
C LEU A 156 -8.32 10.71 -12.40
N LEU A 157 -8.64 11.25 -13.56
CA LEU A 157 -8.99 12.66 -13.72
C LEU A 157 -10.48 12.75 -14.05
N LEU A 158 -11.20 13.60 -13.34
CA LEU A 158 -12.64 13.82 -13.47
C LEU A 158 -12.87 15.19 -14.06
N ILE A 159 -13.30 15.24 -15.31
CA ILE A 159 -13.46 16.50 -16.06
C ILE A 159 -14.89 16.97 -15.93
N CYS A 160 -15.07 18.23 -15.60
CA CYS A 160 -16.36 18.89 -15.43
C CYS A 160 -16.50 20.08 -16.38
N GLY A 161 -17.47 20.02 -17.25
CA GLY A 161 -17.88 21.08 -18.15
C GLY A 161 -19.40 21.25 -18.17
N LYS A 162 -19.90 22.04 -19.09
CA LYS A 162 -21.34 22.31 -19.19
C LYS A 162 -22.18 21.04 -19.31
N LYS A 163 -21.76 20.11 -20.18
CA LYS A 163 -22.46 18.83 -20.39
C LYS A 163 -22.55 18.02 -19.10
N GLU A 164 -21.45 17.96 -18.36
CA GLU A 164 -21.37 17.20 -17.12
C GLU A 164 -22.25 17.83 -16.02
N VAL A 165 -22.27 19.17 -15.93
CA VAL A 165 -23.15 19.91 -15.00
C VAL A 165 -24.62 19.67 -15.35
N ASP A 166 -25.00 19.82 -16.63
CA ASP A 166 -26.40 19.67 -17.07
C ASP A 166 -26.92 18.23 -16.85
N SER A 167 -26.05 17.22 -16.94
CA SER A 167 -26.40 15.80 -16.75
C SER A 167 -26.07 15.27 -15.36
N ASN A 168 -25.58 16.11 -14.44
CA ASN A 168 -25.12 15.73 -13.10
C ASN A 168 -24.15 14.53 -13.12
N SER A 169 -23.14 14.61 -14.00
CA SER A 169 -22.15 13.56 -14.26
C SER A 169 -20.73 14.10 -14.29
N VAL A 170 -19.77 13.26 -14.56
CA VAL A 170 -18.36 13.62 -14.80
C VAL A 170 -17.79 12.79 -15.94
N THR A 171 -16.92 13.38 -16.76
CA THR A 171 -16.12 12.62 -17.72
C THR A 171 -14.88 12.07 -17.02
N ILE A 172 -14.74 10.75 -16.97
CA ILE A 172 -13.60 10.05 -16.34
C ILE A 172 -12.50 9.80 -17.38
N ARG A 173 -11.28 10.23 -17.06
CA ARG A 173 -10.08 9.87 -17.81
C ARG A 173 -9.16 9.05 -16.94
N ARG A 174 -8.82 7.84 -17.40
CA ARG A 174 -7.92 6.89 -16.71
C ARG A 174 -6.48 7.07 -17.21
N LEU A 175 -5.52 7.02 -16.29
CA LEU A 175 -4.10 7.12 -16.61
C LEU A 175 -3.57 5.90 -17.38
N ASP A 176 -4.06 4.70 -17.05
CA ASP A 176 -3.59 3.42 -17.60
C ASP A 176 -4.02 3.21 -19.05
N THR A 177 -5.24 3.54 -19.40
CA THR A 177 -5.83 3.28 -20.73
C THR A 177 -5.90 4.51 -21.62
N ASN A 178 -5.73 5.72 -21.08
CA ASN A 178 -6.02 7.00 -21.74
C ASN A 178 -7.46 7.09 -22.31
N LYS A 179 -8.35 6.18 -21.89
CA LYS A 179 -9.75 6.20 -22.31
C LYS A 179 -10.53 7.24 -21.52
N GLN A 180 -11.52 7.82 -22.20
CA GLN A 180 -12.52 8.69 -21.58
C GLN A 180 -13.85 7.94 -21.56
N GLU A 181 -14.51 7.97 -20.40
CA GLU A 181 -15.82 7.36 -20.13
C GLU A 181 -16.71 8.43 -19.47
N ASN A 182 -17.98 8.50 -19.87
CA ASN A 182 -18.99 9.39 -19.27
C ASN A 182 -19.81 8.64 -18.22
#